data_a93401503130eb5d913f86359ac14a82
#
_entry.id   a93401503130eb5d913f86359ac14a82
#
_cell.length_a   1.000
_cell.length_b   1.000
_cell.length_c   1.000
_cell.angle_alpha   90.00
_cell.angle_beta   90.00
_cell.angle_gamma   90.00
#
_symmetry.space_group_name_H-M   'P 1'
#
loop_
_entity.id
_entity.type
_entity.pdbx_description
1 polymer ?
#
loop_
_entity_poly.entity_id
_entity_poly.type
_entity_poly.pdbx_seq_one_letter_code
_entity_poly.pdbx_strand_id
1 'polypeptide(L)'
;MDVSLCPAKCSFWRIFLLGSVWLDYVGSVLACPANCVCSKTEINCRRPDDGNLFPLLEGQDSGNSNGNASINITDISRNITSIHIENWRGLHTLNAVDMELYTGLQKLTIKNSGLRNIQPRAFAKNPHLRYINLSSNRLTTLSWQLFQTLSLRELRLEQNFFNCSCDIRWMQLWQEQGEAKLNSQNLYCISADGSQLPLFRMNISQCDLPEISVSHANLTVREGDNAVITCNGSGSPLPDVDWIVTGLQSINTHQTNLNWTNVHAINLTLVNVTSEDNGFTLTCIAENVVGMSNASVALTVHYPPRVVSLEEPELRLEHCIEFVVRGNPPPTLHWLHNGQPLRESKIIHVEYYQEGEVSEGCLLFNKPTHYNNGNYTLIAKNPLGTANQTINGHFLKEPFP
;
A
#
# COMPACT_ATOMS: atom_id res chain seq x y z
N MET A 1 -14.29 66.83 61.24
CA MET A 1 -14.91 67.40 60.05
C MET A 1 -13.81 67.27 59.00
N ASP A 2 -13.74 66.47 58.00
CA ASP A 2 -14.60 65.72 57.17
C ASP A 2 -13.88 64.56 56.59
N VAL A 3 -14.56 63.49 56.54
CA VAL A 3 -14.25 62.28 55.84
C VAL A 3 -14.41 62.53 54.34
N SER A 4 -13.50 62.16 53.55
CA SER A 4 -13.76 62.08 52.14
C SER A 4 -13.20 60.77 51.58
N LEU A 5 -14.14 59.93 51.23
CA LEU A 5 -14.11 58.64 50.58
C LEU A 5 -13.33 58.63 49.28
N CYS A 6 -12.45 57.70 49.16
CA CYS A 6 -11.88 57.30 47.89
C CYS A 6 -12.86 56.37 47.14
N PRO A 7 -13.34 56.65 45.93
CA PRO A 7 -14.27 55.78 45.25
C PRO A 7 -13.55 54.55 44.61
N ALA A 8 -14.05 53.43 44.97
CA ALA A 8 -13.75 52.13 44.38
C ALA A 8 -14.16 52.08 42.90
N LYS A 9 -13.35 52.60 41.98
CA LYS A 9 -13.58 52.51 40.52
C LYS A 9 -12.33 52.26 39.66
N CYS A 10 -11.17 52.03 40.24
CA CYS A 10 -9.97 51.74 39.42
C CYS A 10 -9.59 50.26 39.36
N SER A 11 -10.30 49.36 40.01
CA SER A 11 -9.91 47.95 40.02
C SER A 11 -10.67 47.05 38.99
N PHE A 12 -11.72 47.55 38.33
CA PHE A 12 -12.57 46.72 37.47
C PHE A 12 -12.13 46.74 35.99
N TRP A 13 -11.30 47.66 35.54
CA TRP A 13 -10.88 47.75 34.15
C TRP A 13 -9.56 47.02 33.83
N ARG A 14 -8.77 46.65 34.83
CA ARG A 14 -7.58 45.82 34.63
C ARG A 14 -7.86 44.31 34.64
N ILE A 15 -8.95 43.89 35.19
CA ILE A 15 -9.34 42.46 35.21
C ILE A 15 -10.03 42.06 33.91
N PHE A 16 -10.68 43.01 33.19
CA PHE A 16 -11.35 42.72 31.92
C PHE A 16 -10.41 42.66 30.72
N LEU A 17 -9.22 43.25 30.76
CA LEU A 17 -8.20 43.14 29.68
C LEU A 17 -7.31 41.93 29.85
N LEU A 18 -7.27 41.30 31.01
CA LEU A 18 -6.59 40.00 31.21
C LEU A 18 -7.55 38.83 30.98
N GLY A 19 -8.88 39.05 31.03
CA GLY A 19 -9.88 38.01 30.78
C GLY A 19 -10.12 37.69 29.30
N SER A 20 -9.86 38.62 28.40
CA SER A 20 -10.04 38.40 26.97
C SER A 20 -8.86 37.72 26.27
N VAL A 21 -7.68 37.70 26.92
CA VAL A 21 -6.49 36.95 26.43
C VAL A 21 -6.49 35.51 26.93
N TRP A 22 -7.30 35.17 27.92
CA TRP A 22 -7.38 33.84 28.52
C TRP A 22 -8.55 32.97 27.99
N LEU A 23 -9.50 33.56 27.26
CA LEU A 23 -10.64 32.82 26.73
C LEU A 23 -10.37 32.08 25.39
N ASP A 24 -9.26 32.41 24.73
CA ASP A 24 -8.77 31.64 23.54
C ASP A 24 -7.82 30.49 23.89
N TYR A 25 -7.54 30.24 25.17
CA TYR A 25 -6.54 29.26 25.65
C TYR A 25 -7.10 28.11 26.48
N VAL A 26 -8.40 27.93 26.51
CA VAL A 26 -9.03 26.77 27.15
C VAL A 26 -9.44 25.77 26.07
N GLY A 27 -8.44 25.19 25.43
CA GLY A 27 -8.63 24.14 24.47
C GLY A 27 -7.33 23.44 24.16
N SER A 28 -7.02 22.38 24.89
CA SER A 28 -5.93 21.42 24.67
C SER A 28 -4.49 21.93 24.85
N VAL A 29 -3.89 21.51 25.95
CA VAL A 29 -2.42 21.67 26.17
C VAL A 29 -1.70 20.62 25.34
N LEU A 30 -1.43 20.93 24.07
CA LEU A 30 -0.37 20.27 23.33
C LEU A 30 0.94 20.89 23.81
N ALA A 31 1.79 20.07 24.39
CA ALA A 31 3.11 20.52 24.78
C ALA A 31 3.96 20.72 23.50
N CYS A 32 4.10 21.98 23.11
CA CYS A 32 5.10 22.39 22.12
C CYS A 32 6.49 22.22 22.72
N PRO A 33 7.50 21.68 22.00
CA PRO A 33 8.86 21.58 22.52
C PRO A 33 9.38 22.91 23.04
N ALA A 34 10.15 22.89 24.11
CA ALA A 34 10.52 24.08 24.90
C ALA A 34 11.18 25.21 24.06
N ASN A 35 11.88 24.86 23.00
CA ASN A 35 12.56 25.80 22.09
C ASN A 35 11.84 26.03 20.77
N CYS A 36 10.58 25.59 20.66
CA CYS A 36 9.74 25.75 19.49
C CYS A 36 8.57 26.71 19.76
N VAL A 37 8.00 27.22 18.67
CA VAL A 37 6.75 27.98 18.65
C VAL A 37 5.75 27.22 17.80
N CYS A 38 4.66 26.77 18.39
CA CYS A 38 3.62 26.01 17.67
C CYS A 38 2.37 26.87 17.48
N SER A 39 1.79 26.76 16.30
CA SER A 39 0.47 27.29 15.96
C SER A 39 -0.45 26.14 15.57
N LYS A 40 -1.68 26.43 15.16
CA LYS A 40 -2.64 25.41 14.69
C LYS A 40 -2.18 24.68 13.41
N THR A 41 -1.29 25.29 12.64
CA THR A 41 -0.84 24.78 11.33
C THR A 41 0.66 24.72 11.14
N GLU A 42 1.44 25.28 12.07
CA GLU A 42 2.89 25.41 11.92
C GLU A 42 3.65 25.11 13.21
N ILE A 43 4.77 24.44 13.08
CA ILE A 43 5.76 24.21 14.15
C ILE A 43 7.07 24.86 13.71
N ASN A 44 7.61 25.73 14.56
CA ASN A 44 8.80 26.50 14.27
C ASN A 44 9.82 26.39 15.39
N CYS A 45 10.94 25.71 15.14
CA CYS A 45 12.03 25.43 16.06
C CYS A 45 13.31 26.07 15.53
N ARG A 46 13.59 27.33 15.91
CA ARG A 46 14.74 28.11 15.43
C ARG A 46 15.83 28.38 16.48
N ARG A 47 15.59 28.00 17.70
CA ARG A 47 16.57 28.21 18.77
C ARG A 47 17.54 27.04 18.77
N PRO A 48 18.86 27.31 18.95
CA PRO A 48 19.83 26.23 19.08
C PRO A 48 19.52 25.34 20.27
N ASP A 49 19.44 24.05 20.03
CA ASP A 49 19.27 23.03 21.06
C ASP A 49 20.05 21.78 20.64
N ASP A 50 20.50 21.00 21.61
CA ASP A 50 21.19 19.72 21.44
C ASP A 50 20.32 18.56 21.95
N GLY A 51 19.11 18.84 22.43
CA GLY A 51 18.16 17.84 22.94
C GLY A 51 17.47 17.02 21.85
N ASN A 52 16.80 15.96 22.27
CA ASN A 52 15.96 15.17 21.39
C ASN A 52 14.72 15.99 20.99
N LEU A 53 14.50 16.15 19.70
CA LEU A 53 13.41 16.98 19.17
C LEU A 53 12.11 16.20 18.97
N PHE A 54 12.21 14.94 18.62
CA PHE A 54 11.04 14.12 18.33
C PHE A 54 10.62 13.24 19.53
N PRO A 55 9.32 13.07 19.78
CA PRO A 55 8.19 13.60 19.00
C PRO A 55 7.99 15.10 19.21
N LEU A 56 7.66 15.82 18.13
CA LEU A 56 7.43 17.28 18.16
C LEU A 56 6.20 17.71 18.99
N LEU A 57 5.26 16.81 19.21
CA LEU A 57 4.04 17.03 20.00
C LEU A 57 3.88 15.84 20.94
N GLU A 58 3.90 16.11 22.24
CA GLU A 58 3.61 15.10 23.27
C GLU A 58 2.21 15.30 23.83
N GLY A 59 1.44 14.21 23.92
CA GLY A 59 0.18 14.18 24.67
C GLY A 59 0.48 14.06 26.16
N GLN A 60 0.05 15.00 26.96
CA GLN A 60 -0.03 14.79 28.40
C GLN A 60 -1.25 13.91 28.69
N ASP A 61 -1.05 12.67 29.10
CA ASP A 61 -2.05 11.87 29.78
C ASP A 61 -2.34 12.52 31.13
N SER A 62 -3.24 13.49 31.14
CA SER A 62 -3.81 13.97 32.39
C SER A 62 -4.80 12.90 32.88
N GLY A 63 -4.29 11.96 33.70
CA GLY A 63 -5.13 11.06 34.46
C GLY A 63 -6.08 11.84 35.38
N ASN A 64 -7.20 12.31 34.85
CA ASN A 64 -8.32 12.72 35.64
C ASN A 64 -9.62 12.38 34.89
N SER A 65 -10.30 11.39 35.42
CA SER A 65 -11.60 10.90 35.01
C SER A 65 -12.69 11.93 35.29
N ASN A 66 -12.98 12.83 34.38
CA ASN A 66 -14.27 13.48 34.25
C ASN A 66 -14.52 13.90 32.80
N GLY A 67 -15.54 13.29 32.20
CA GLY A 67 -15.91 13.30 30.83
C GLY A 67 -15.93 14.65 30.11
N ASN A 68 -14.82 15.00 29.48
CA ASN A 68 -14.73 15.98 28.42
C ASN A 68 -13.83 15.44 27.33
N ALA A 69 -14.24 15.58 26.07
CA ALA A 69 -13.66 15.05 24.88
C ALA A 69 -12.12 15.07 24.91
N SER A 70 -11.50 13.90 24.94
CA SER A 70 -10.06 13.74 24.73
C SER A 70 -9.76 14.19 23.31
N ILE A 71 -9.10 15.33 23.16
CA ILE A 71 -8.65 15.81 21.86
C ILE A 71 -7.54 14.87 21.41
N ASN A 72 -7.82 14.18 20.32
CA ASN A 72 -6.92 13.18 19.76
C ASN A 72 -5.72 13.88 19.13
N ILE A 73 -4.48 13.59 19.59
CA ILE A 73 -3.22 14.12 19.06
C ILE A 73 -3.16 13.95 17.54
N THR A 74 -3.71 12.86 17.01
CA THR A 74 -3.77 12.58 15.58
C THR A 74 -4.54 13.62 14.79
N ASP A 75 -5.60 14.23 15.35
CA ASP A 75 -6.40 15.22 14.64
C ASP A 75 -5.69 16.57 14.54
N ILE A 76 -4.86 16.91 15.54
CA ILE A 76 -4.11 18.17 15.53
C ILE A 76 -2.88 18.04 14.65
N SER A 77 -2.16 16.92 14.73
CA SER A 77 -0.98 16.70 13.88
C SER A 77 -1.34 16.67 12.39
N ARG A 78 -2.53 16.23 12.01
CA ARG A 78 -3.04 16.29 10.62
C ARG A 78 -3.22 17.72 10.10
N ASN A 79 -3.48 18.69 10.99
CA ASN A 79 -3.64 20.09 10.59
C ASN A 79 -2.32 20.82 10.41
N ILE A 80 -1.20 20.23 10.83
CA ILE A 80 0.13 20.83 10.65
C ILE A 80 0.51 20.75 9.18
N THR A 81 0.69 21.92 8.56
CA THR A 81 1.06 22.07 7.14
C THR A 81 2.51 22.47 6.94
N SER A 82 3.15 23.04 7.98
CA SER A 82 4.54 23.53 7.91
C SER A 82 5.32 23.16 9.17
N ILE A 83 6.49 22.56 8.98
CA ILE A 83 7.46 22.30 10.04
C ILE A 83 8.77 22.98 9.63
N HIS A 84 9.30 23.82 10.52
CA HIS A 84 10.57 24.52 10.34
C HIS A 84 11.50 24.27 11.52
N ILE A 85 12.62 23.58 11.26
CA ILE A 85 13.68 23.27 12.21
C ILE A 85 14.97 23.90 11.71
N GLU A 86 15.58 24.76 12.50
CA GLU A 86 16.82 25.42 12.13
C GLU A 86 17.76 25.52 13.33
N ASN A 87 19.06 25.23 13.09
CA ASN A 87 20.13 25.28 14.11
C ASN A 87 20.01 24.24 15.24
N TRP A 88 19.27 23.13 15.02
CA TRP A 88 19.10 22.08 16.03
C TRP A 88 20.19 21.02 15.91
N ARG A 89 21.19 21.04 16.79
CA ARG A 89 22.43 20.24 16.64
C ARG A 89 22.25 18.75 16.96
N GLY A 90 21.23 18.39 17.75
CA GLY A 90 20.95 17.01 18.14
C GLY A 90 20.23 16.17 17.09
N LEU A 91 19.77 16.76 15.98
CA LEU A 91 19.01 16.06 14.96
C LEU A 91 19.93 15.37 13.95
N HIS A 92 20.36 14.14 14.25
CA HIS A 92 21.27 13.41 13.36
C HIS A 92 20.56 12.53 12.33
N THR A 93 19.41 11.96 12.68
CA THR A 93 18.64 11.07 11.81
C THR A 93 17.17 11.44 11.85
N LEU A 94 16.50 11.41 10.70
CA LEU A 94 15.06 11.55 10.57
C LEU A 94 14.45 10.19 10.20
N ASN A 95 13.54 9.69 11.03
CA ASN A 95 12.91 8.39 10.87
C ASN A 95 11.47 8.52 10.34
N ALA A 96 10.92 7.43 9.83
CA ALA A 96 9.53 7.41 9.36
C ALA A 96 8.53 7.71 10.48
N VAL A 97 8.77 7.18 11.69
CA VAL A 97 7.93 7.42 12.87
C VAL A 97 7.88 8.89 13.29
N ASP A 98 8.95 9.66 13.02
CA ASP A 98 9.03 11.08 13.35
C ASP A 98 8.06 11.92 12.50
N MET A 99 7.69 11.42 11.33
CA MET A 99 6.91 12.14 10.32
C MET A 99 5.49 11.60 10.14
N GLU A 100 5.20 10.38 10.58
CA GLU A 100 3.94 9.66 10.26
C GLU A 100 2.67 10.35 10.75
N LEU A 101 2.74 11.13 11.82
CA LEU A 101 1.59 11.85 12.39
C LEU A 101 1.20 13.09 11.57
N TYR A 102 2.12 13.64 10.76
CA TYR A 102 1.93 14.92 10.05
C TYR A 102 1.42 14.71 8.62
N THR A 103 0.31 14.01 8.46
CA THR A 103 -0.22 13.62 7.14
C THR A 103 -0.63 14.81 6.26
N GLY A 104 -0.96 15.97 6.86
CA GLY A 104 -1.28 17.21 6.15
C GLY A 104 -0.07 18.09 5.77
N LEU A 105 1.16 17.63 6.06
CA LEU A 105 2.36 18.42 5.88
C LEU A 105 2.63 18.76 4.42
N GLN A 106 2.82 20.04 4.12
CA GLN A 106 3.11 20.58 2.78
C GLN A 106 4.52 21.14 2.66
N LYS A 107 5.07 21.63 3.77
CA LYS A 107 6.40 22.27 3.82
C LYS A 107 7.21 21.73 4.98
N LEU A 108 8.41 21.22 4.68
CA LEU A 108 9.39 20.79 5.66
C LEU A 108 10.70 21.54 5.45
N THR A 109 11.21 22.17 6.50
CA THR A 109 12.53 22.79 6.52
C THR A 109 13.32 22.23 7.69
N ILE A 110 14.44 21.59 7.41
CA ILE A 110 15.44 21.15 8.40
C ILE A 110 16.78 21.71 7.92
N LYS A 111 17.18 22.83 8.46
CA LYS A 111 18.36 23.58 7.99
C LYS A 111 19.38 23.76 9.08
N ASN A 112 20.66 23.60 8.73
CA ASN A 112 21.79 23.80 9.66
C ASN A 112 21.63 23.04 10.99
N SER A 113 21.10 21.81 10.92
CA SER A 113 20.72 21.01 12.10
C SER A 113 21.59 19.76 12.30
N GLY A 114 22.66 19.62 11.52
CA GLY A 114 23.61 18.51 11.64
C GLY A 114 23.06 17.16 11.14
N LEU A 115 21.92 17.16 10.42
CA LEU A 115 21.29 15.97 9.88
C LEU A 115 22.25 15.19 8.97
N ARG A 116 22.42 13.89 9.25
CA ARG A 116 23.36 13.00 8.55
C ARG A 116 22.64 11.95 7.71
N ASN A 117 21.48 11.53 8.18
CA ASN A 117 20.72 10.45 7.53
C ASN A 117 19.20 10.72 7.58
N ILE A 118 18.52 10.31 6.53
CA ILE A 118 17.06 10.24 6.48
C ILE A 118 16.72 8.83 6.08
N GLN A 119 15.89 8.14 6.87
CA GLN A 119 15.48 6.79 6.52
C GLN A 119 14.69 6.79 5.21
N PRO A 120 14.93 5.82 4.33
CA PRO A 120 14.08 5.60 3.17
C PRO A 120 12.60 5.56 3.58
N ARG A 121 11.72 6.13 2.75
CA ARG A 121 10.28 6.26 3.05
C ARG A 121 9.92 7.08 4.31
N ALA A 122 10.84 7.88 4.86
CA ALA A 122 10.51 8.76 5.98
C ALA A 122 9.29 9.65 5.70
N PHE A 123 9.01 9.94 4.43
CA PHE A 123 7.88 10.76 3.98
C PHE A 123 6.70 9.97 3.41
N ALA A 124 6.67 8.65 3.55
CA ALA A 124 5.63 7.80 2.95
C ALA A 124 4.20 8.15 3.43
N LYS A 125 4.07 8.69 4.65
CA LYS A 125 2.78 9.15 5.22
C LYS A 125 2.48 10.63 5.00
N ASN A 126 3.30 11.34 4.20
CA ASN A 126 3.18 12.78 3.98
C ASN A 126 2.93 13.11 2.48
N PRO A 127 1.85 12.64 1.86
CA PRO A 127 1.62 12.73 0.41
C PRO A 127 1.42 14.17 -0.08
N HIS A 128 1.19 15.11 0.82
CA HIS A 128 0.96 16.52 0.50
C HIS A 128 2.23 17.38 0.51
N LEU A 129 3.42 16.79 0.83
CA LEU A 129 4.69 17.51 0.78
C LEU A 129 4.97 18.03 -0.64
N ARG A 130 5.28 19.34 -0.71
CA ARG A 130 5.59 20.06 -1.96
C ARG A 130 6.91 20.82 -1.87
N TYR A 131 7.32 21.21 -0.67
CA TYR A 131 8.50 22.04 -0.41
C TYR A 131 9.34 21.38 0.67
N ILE A 132 10.56 20.99 0.33
CA ILE A 132 11.52 20.40 1.28
C ILE A 132 12.82 21.17 1.21
N ASN A 133 13.31 21.61 2.36
CA ASN A 133 14.61 22.27 2.49
C ASN A 133 15.47 21.53 3.51
N LEU A 134 16.52 20.90 3.02
CA LEU A 134 17.51 20.15 3.80
C LEU A 134 18.91 20.78 3.67
N SER A 135 19.00 22.04 3.30
CA SER A 135 20.27 22.73 3.06
C SER A 135 21.10 22.89 4.35
N SER A 136 22.41 23.01 4.18
CA SER A 136 23.38 23.25 5.28
C SER A 136 23.35 22.15 6.35
N ASN A 137 23.25 20.89 5.94
CA ASN A 137 23.31 19.73 6.81
C ASN A 137 24.58 18.90 6.56
N ARG A 138 24.61 17.67 7.03
CA ARG A 138 25.74 16.74 6.89
C ARG A 138 25.35 15.45 6.17
N LEU A 139 24.42 15.56 5.22
CA LEU A 139 23.98 14.42 4.42
C LEU A 139 25.12 13.98 3.49
N THR A 140 25.45 12.68 3.51
CA THR A 140 26.43 12.06 2.62
C THR A 140 25.79 11.25 1.52
N THR A 141 24.60 10.76 1.77
CA THR A 141 23.72 10.07 0.81
C THR A 141 22.29 10.52 1.01
N LEU A 142 21.44 10.31 0.02
CA LEU A 142 20.02 10.60 0.11
C LEU A 142 19.27 9.71 -0.88
N SER A 143 18.38 8.86 -0.38
CA SER A 143 17.63 7.94 -1.22
C SER A 143 16.57 8.68 -2.05
N TRP A 144 16.49 8.40 -3.34
CA TRP A 144 15.44 8.90 -4.23
C TRP A 144 14.04 8.39 -3.82
N GLN A 145 13.95 7.25 -3.16
CA GLN A 145 12.70 6.66 -2.66
C GLN A 145 11.96 7.55 -1.66
N LEU A 146 12.66 8.46 -0.99
CA LEU A 146 12.04 9.49 -0.14
C LEU A 146 11.00 10.33 -0.91
N PHE A 147 11.22 10.50 -2.21
CA PHE A 147 10.48 11.43 -3.05
C PHE A 147 9.59 10.76 -4.09
N GLN A 148 9.65 9.44 -4.23
CA GLN A 148 8.97 8.65 -5.25
C GLN A 148 7.46 8.91 -5.34
N THR A 149 6.80 9.04 -4.17
CA THR A 149 5.35 9.27 -4.09
C THR A 149 4.98 10.75 -4.00
N LEU A 150 5.96 11.64 -4.01
CA LEU A 150 5.78 13.08 -3.80
C LEU A 150 5.79 13.83 -5.13
N SER A 151 4.90 14.81 -5.26
CA SER A 151 4.94 15.78 -6.36
C SER A 151 5.60 17.05 -5.87
N LEU A 152 6.94 17.02 -5.72
CA LEU A 152 7.69 18.13 -5.19
C LEU A 152 7.70 19.33 -6.16
N ARG A 153 7.53 20.52 -5.61
CA ARG A 153 7.73 21.79 -6.31
C ARG A 153 9.12 22.35 -6.11
N GLU A 154 9.71 22.08 -4.95
CA GLU A 154 11.03 22.57 -4.61
C GLU A 154 11.71 21.66 -3.59
N LEU A 155 12.95 21.25 -3.87
CA LEU A 155 13.83 20.50 -3.00
C LEU A 155 15.16 21.26 -2.91
N ARG A 156 15.55 21.70 -1.70
CA ARG A 156 16.84 22.39 -1.46
C ARG A 156 17.80 21.48 -0.75
N LEU A 157 18.98 21.28 -1.35
CA LEU A 157 20.01 20.33 -0.89
C LEU A 157 21.40 20.97 -0.76
N GLU A 158 21.54 22.27 -1.03
CA GLU A 158 22.83 22.98 -1.00
C GLU A 158 23.56 22.83 0.34
N GLN A 159 24.89 22.87 0.29
CA GLN A 159 25.73 22.79 1.48
C GLN A 159 25.55 21.50 2.28
N ASN A 160 25.48 20.37 1.58
CA ASN A 160 25.64 19.03 2.14
C ASN A 160 26.92 18.37 1.61
N PHE A 161 27.26 17.19 2.11
CA PHE A 161 28.53 16.51 1.82
C PHE A 161 28.29 15.18 1.10
N PHE A 162 27.58 15.21 0.00
CA PHE A 162 27.24 14.00 -0.75
C PHE A 162 28.49 13.32 -1.31
N ASN A 163 28.54 12.00 -1.22
CA ASN A 163 29.56 11.20 -1.88
C ASN A 163 29.20 11.01 -3.36
N CYS A 164 30.18 11.15 -4.26
CA CYS A 164 29.98 10.85 -5.68
C CYS A 164 29.80 9.34 -5.85
N SER A 165 28.56 8.88 -5.88
CA SER A 165 28.18 7.48 -5.98
C SER A 165 26.87 7.31 -6.78
N CYS A 166 26.56 6.08 -7.16
CA CYS A 166 25.30 5.79 -7.83
C CYS A 166 24.06 6.17 -7.00
N ASP A 167 24.17 6.18 -5.66
CA ASP A 167 23.06 6.52 -4.77
C ASP A 167 22.53 7.94 -4.96
N ILE A 168 23.35 8.85 -5.48
CA ILE A 168 22.96 10.24 -5.76
C ILE A 168 22.80 10.53 -7.26
N ARG A 169 22.87 9.52 -8.13
CA ARG A 169 22.71 9.69 -9.59
C ARG A 169 21.35 10.33 -9.93
N TRP A 170 20.30 10.02 -9.18
CA TRP A 170 18.99 10.62 -9.34
C TRP A 170 19.00 12.15 -9.17
N MET A 171 19.82 12.70 -8.26
CA MET A 171 19.94 14.15 -8.07
C MET A 171 20.54 14.82 -9.32
N GLN A 172 21.52 14.17 -9.94
CA GLN A 172 22.12 14.67 -11.18
C GLN A 172 21.08 14.67 -12.30
N LEU A 173 20.30 13.58 -12.45
CA LEU A 173 19.23 13.49 -13.44
C LEU A 173 18.15 14.56 -13.21
N TRP A 174 17.73 14.77 -11.98
CA TRP A 174 16.76 15.81 -11.64
C TRP A 174 17.30 17.21 -11.87
N GLN A 175 18.62 17.43 -11.62
CA GLN A 175 19.26 18.71 -11.93
C GLN A 175 19.28 18.97 -13.45
N GLU A 176 19.58 17.97 -14.27
CA GLU A 176 19.56 18.04 -15.73
C GLU A 176 18.15 18.30 -16.28
N GLN A 177 17.13 17.68 -15.71
CA GLN A 177 15.72 17.80 -16.11
C GLN A 177 15.03 19.05 -15.54
N GLY A 178 15.65 19.72 -14.55
CA GLY A 178 15.04 20.85 -13.84
C GLY A 178 13.96 20.47 -12.84
N GLU A 179 13.90 19.20 -12.45
CA GLU A 179 12.94 18.71 -11.46
C GLU A 179 13.15 19.38 -10.09
N ALA A 180 12.05 19.68 -9.41
CA ALA A 180 12.02 20.25 -8.07
C ALA A 180 12.99 21.44 -7.88
N LYS A 181 13.28 22.20 -8.95
CA LYS A 181 14.22 23.33 -9.00
C LYS A 181 15.67 22.99 -8.60
N LEU A 182 16.10 21.76 -8.80
CA LEU A 182 17.49 21.38 -8.52
C LEU A 182 18.48 22.06 -9.46
N ASN A 183 18.08 22.39 -10.69
CA ASN A 183 18.88 23.10 -11.67
C ASN A 183 19.29 24.53 -11.25
N SER A 184 18.59 25.13 -10.29
CA SER A 184 18.91 26.47 -9.77
C SER A 184 19.93 26.45 -8.63
N GLN A 185 20.44 25.27 -8.24
CA GLN A 185 21.33 25.10 -7.09
C GLN A 185 22.72 24.66 -7.49
N ASN A 186 23.71 25.11 -6.74
CA ASN A 186 25.09 24.68 -6.87
C ASN A 186 25.32 23.44 -5.99
N LEU A 187 25.05 22.26 -6.54
CA LEU A 187 25.24 20.99 -5.85
C LEU A 187 26.62 20.39 -6.18
N TYR A 188 27.25 19.82 -5.16
CA TYR A 188 28.57 19.21 -5.25
C TYR A 188 28.54 17.82 -4.60
N CYS A 189 29.41 16.94 -5.07
CA CYS A 189 29.70 15.69 -4.40
C CYS A 189 31.21 15.55 -4.14
N ILE A 190 31.58 14.71 -3.21
CA ILE A 190 32.96 14.41 -2.81
C ILE A 190 33.37 13.10 -3.49
N SER A 191 34.39 13.16 -4.31
CA SER A 191 34.97 12.00 -4.99
C SER A 191 35.82 11.15 -4.01
N ALA A 192 36.16 9.92 -4.42
CA ALA A 192 36.95 9.00 -3.60
C ALA A 192 38.34 9.53 -3.25
N ASP A 193 38.90 10.45 -4.04
CA ASP A 193 40.17 11.15 -3.78
C ASP A 193 40.03 12.36 -2.84
N GLY A 194 38.79 12.64 -2.36
CA GLY A 194 38.48 13.79 -1.51
C GLY A 194 38.28 15.10 -2.27
N SER A 195 38.35 15.10 -3.60
CA SER A 195 38.06 16.28 -4.42
C SER A 195 36.58 16.59 -4.46
N GLN A 196 36.24 17.88 -4.49
CA GLN A 196 34.87 18.34 -4.61
C GLN A 196 34.54 18.57 -6.08
N LEU A 197 33.54 17.84 -6.58
CA LEU A 197 33.09 17.93 -7.97
C LEU A 197 31.68 18.51 -8.04
N PRO A 198 31.39 19.46 -8.97
CA PRO A 198 30.03 19.83 -9.27
C PRO A 198 29.21 18.59 -9.69
N LEU A 199 28.00 18.45 -9.16
CA LEU A 199 27.18 17.26 -9.38
C LEU A 199 26.95 16.96 -10.87
N PHE A 200 26.76 17.98 -11.69
CA PHE A 200 26.58 17.83 -13.15
C PHE A 200 27.81 17.27 -13.89
N ARG A 201 29.00 17.30 -13.27
CA ARG A 201 30.24 16.70 -13.80
C ARG A 201 30.51 15.30 -13.26
N MET A 202 29.66 14.78 -12.38
CA MET A 202 29.81 13.44 -11.85
C MET A 202 29.69 12.43 -13.01
N ASN A 203 30.74 11.67 -13.24
CA ASN A 203 30.76 10.60 -14.22
C ASN A 203 30.84 9.25 -13.51
N ILE A 204 29.75 8.52 -13.49
CA ILE A 204 29.66 7.19 -12.89
C ILE A 204 29.19 6.23 -13.96
N SER A 205 30.14 5.44 -14.48
CA SER A 205 29.93 4.50 -15.58
C SER A 205 29.40 3.13 -15.15
N GLN A 206 29.12 2.92 -13.86
CA GLN A 206 28.79 1.61 -13.29
C GLN A 206 27.42 1.57 -12.61
N CYS A 207 26.49 2.41 -13.03
CA CYS A 207 25.12 2.38 -12.50
C CYS A 207 24.22 1.63 -13.50
N ASP A 208 23.79 0.44 -13.14
CA ASP A 208 23.02 -0.46 -14.01
C ASP A 208 21.57 -0.58 -13.53
N LEU A 209 20.67 -0.86 -14.49
CA LEU A 209 19.31 -1.28 -14.19
C LEU A 209 19.33 -2.55 -13.32
N PRO A 210 18.38 -2.73 -12.41
CA PRO A 210 18.27 -3.95 -11.65
C PRO A 210 18.06 -5.17 -12.54
N GLU A 211 18.76 -6.25 -12.23
CA GLU A 211 18.44 -7.57 -12.72
C GLU A 211 17.56 -8.28 -11.69
N ILE A 212 16.54 -9.00 -12.15
CA ILE A 212 15.56 -9.65 -11.28
C ILE A 212 15.39 -11.11 -11.68
N SER A 213 15.31 -11.98 -10.69
CA SER A 213 15.02 -13.40 -10.86
C SER A 213 14.01 -13.90 -9.83
N VAL A 214 13.13 -14.78 -10.26
CA VAL A 214 12.14 -15.45 -9.40
C VAL A 214 12.43 -16.94 -9.35
N SER A 215 12.14 -17.57 -8.20
CA SER A 215 12.40 -19.00 -8.01
C SER A 215 11.64 -19.92 -8.98
N HIS A 216 10.49 -19.47 -9.45
CA HIS A 216 9.62 -20.21 -10.37
C HIS A 216 8.95 -19.25 -11.34
N ALA A 217 8.90 -19.61 -12.64
CA ALA A 217 8.13 -18.84 -13.64
C ALA A 217 6.63 -19.11 -13.53
N ASN A 218 6.26 -20.33 -13.13
CA ASN A 218 4.87 -20.74 -12.88
C ASN A 218 4.81 -21.45 -11.53
N LEU A 219 3.81 -21.11 -10.73
CA LEU A 219 3.54 -21.74 -9.44
C LEU A 219 2.22 -22.47 -9.51
N THR A 220 2.26 -23.79 -9.32
CA THR A 220 1.05 -24.61 -9.20
C THR A 220 0.86 -25.06 -7.76
N VAL A 221 -0.30 -24.76 -7.18
CA VAL A 221 -0.63 -25.03 -5.79
C VAL A 221 -2.02 -25.66 -5.71
N ARG A 222 -2.27 -26.55 -4.75
CA ARG A 222 -3.63 -27.03 -4.44
C ARG A 222 -4.33 -26.02 -3.54
N GLU A 223 -5.62 -25.87 -3.72
CA GLU A 223 -6.45 -25.08 -2.81
C GLU A 223 -6.30 -25.58 -1.38
N GLY A 224 -6.11 -24.65 -0.44
CA GLY A 224 -5.87 -24.93 0.97
C GLY A 224 -4.39 -25.12 1.36
N ASP A 225 -3.50 -25.37 0.40
CA ASP A 225 -2.07 -25.50 0.66
C ASP A 225 -1.40 -24.13 0.80
N ASN A 226 -0.18 -24.16 1.35
CA ASN A 226 0.70 -22.99 1.45
C ASN A 226 1.78 -23.05 0.36
N ALA A 227 2.27 -21.91 -0.06
CA ALA A 227 3.36 -21.81 -1.01
C ALA A 227 4.32 -20.68 -0.66
N VAL A 228 5.60 -20.81 -1.04
CA VAL A 228 6.63 -19.79 -0.87
C VAL A 228 7.31 -19.55 -2.22
N ILE A 229 7.44 -18.27 -2.57
CA ILE A 229 8.15 -17.84 -3.77
C ILE A 229 9.20 -16.83 -3.36
N THR A 230 10.42 -17.01 -3.88
CA THR A 230 11.53 -16.08 -3.65
C THR A 230 11.76 -15.22 -4.89
N CYS A 231 11.94 -13.93 -4.66
CA CYS A 231 12.39 -12.97 -5.65
C CYS A 231 13.74 -12.41 -5.24
N ASN A 232 14.70 -12.39 -6.16
CA ASN A 232 16.04 -11.86 -5.97
C ASN A 232 16.29 -10.72 -6.95
N GLY A 233 16.86 -9.62 -6.44
CA GLY A 233 17.32 -8.51 -7.25
C GLY A 233 18.81 -8.30 -7.09
N SER A 234 19.49 -7.98 -8.19
CA SER A 234 20.89 -7.59 -8.24
C SER A 234 21.06 -6.34 -9.09
N GLY A 235 22.16 -5.65 -8.92
CA GLY A 235 22.44 -4.43 -9.68
C GLY A 235 23.36 -3.47 -8.94
N SER A 236 23.70 -2.39 -9.60
CA SER A 236 24.52 -1.31 -9.02
C SER A 236 23.83 0.05 -9.27
N PRO A 237 23.37 0.73 -8.23
CA PRO A 237 23.29 0.29 -6.84
C PRO A 237 22.36 -0.90 -6.64
N LEU A 238 22.56 -1.58 -5.53
CA LEU A 238 21.74 -2.71 -5.15
C LEU A 238 20.28 -2.30 -5.05
N PRO A 239 19.34 -3.00 -5.72
CA PRO A 239 17.94 -2.60 -5.75
C PRO A 239 17.18 -2.97 -4.48
N ASP A 240 16.11 -2.24 -4.19
CA ASP A 240 15.05 -2.71 -3.33
C ASP A 240 14.13 -3.64 -4.10
N VAL A 241 13.69 -4.70 -3.44
CA VAL A 241 12.85 -5.75 -4.03
C VAL A 241 11.54 -5.84 -3.25
N ASP A 242 10.41 -5.89 -3.96
CA ASP A 242 9.10 -6.03 -3.34
C ASP A 242 8.12 -6.82 -4.23
N TRP A 243 7.05 -7.37 -3.62
CA TRP A 243 5.98 -8.08 -4.31
C TRP A 243 4.73 -7.22 -4.45
N ILE A 244 4.19 -7.16 -5.66
CA ILE A 244 2.87 -6.57 -5.91
C ILE A 244 1.84 -7.71 -5.85
N VAL A 245 1.02 -7.69 -4.80
CA VAL A 245 -0.01 -8.69 -4.50
C VAL A 245 -1.41 -8.06 -4.37
N THR A 246 -1.59 -6.86 -4.90
CA THR A 246 -2.87 -6.15 -4.85
C THR A 246 -3.92 -6.92 -5.64
N GLY A 247 -5.01 -7.28 -4.99
CA GLY A 247 -6.11 -8.06 -5.58
C GLY A 247 -6.04 -9.57 -5.30
N LEU A 248 -4.98 -10.07 -4.69
CA LEU A 248 -4.89 -11.45 -4.23
C LEU A 248 -5.86 -11.68 -3.07
N GLN A 249 -6.66 -12.74 -3.15
CA GLN A 249 -7.66 -13.09 -2.12
C GLN A 249 -7.07 -13.94 -0.99
N SER A 250 -6.07 -14.75 -1.31
CA SER A 250 -5.36 -15.58 -0.33
C SER A 250 -4.63 -14.73 0.70
N ILE A 251 -4.56 -15.22 1.92
CA ILE A 251 -3.73 -14.60 2.96
C ILE A 251 -2.28 -14.67 2.51
N ASN A 252 -1.61 -13.54 2.49
CA ASN A 252 -0.21 -13.46 2.10
C ASN A 252 0.61 -12.75 3.16
N THR A 253 1.85 -13.17 3.31
CA THR A 253 2.86 -12.51 4.11
C THR A 253 4.11 -12.34 3.25
N HIS A 254 4.49 -11.11 3.02
CA HIS A 254 5.80 -10.77 2.51
C HIS A 254 6.40 -9.74 3.47
N GLN A 255 7.69 -9.83 3.69
CA GLN A 255 8.37 -8.81 4.46
C GLN A 255 8.48 -7.56 3.59
N THR A 256 7.49 -6.66 3.68
CA THR A 256 7.74 -5.28 3.33
C THR A 256 8.76 -4.78 4.34
N ASN A 257 10.01 -4.66 3.94
CA ASN A 257 11.03 -4.13 4.83
C ASN A 257 10.75 -2.66 5.09
N LEU A 258 10.10 -2.39 6.21
CA LEU A 258 9.99 -1.06 6.78
C LEU A 258 11.38 -0.51 7.21
N ASN A 259 12.36 -1.39 7.40
CA ASN A 259 13.76 -1.05 7.64
C ASN A 259 14.54 -1.26 6.34
N TRP A 260 14.60 -0.25 5.53
CA TRP A 260 15.26 -0.20 4.22
C TRP A 260 16.77 -0.38 4.32
N THR A 261 17.19 -1.54 4.67
CA THR A 261 18.50 -2.07 4.37
C THR A 261 18.33 -2.84 3.06
N ASN A 262 19.11 -2.48 2.06
CA ASN A 262 19.19 -3.11 0.74
C ASN A 262 18.74 -4.58 0.74
N VAL A 263 17.44 -4.82 0.45
CA VAL A 263 16.88 -6.16 0.40
C VAL A 263 17.14 -6.71 -0.98
N HIS A 264 18.01 -7.70 -1.05
CA HIS A 264 18.36 -8.37 -2.30
C HIS A 264 17.41 -9.51 -2.63
N ALA A 265 16.75 -10.05 -1.62
CA ALA A 265 15.85 -11.18 -1.74
C ALA A 265 14.64 -11.02 -0.82
N ILE A 266 13.45 -11.34 -1.33
CA ILE A 266 12.21 -11.30 -0.57
C ILE A 266 11.39 -12.55 -0.84
N ASN A 267 10.87 -13.16 0.22
CA ASN A 267 9.96 -14.30 0.15
C ASN A 267 8.52 -13.83 0.25
N LEU A 268 7.70 -14.25 -0.70
CA LEU A 268 6.25 -14.18 -0.62
C LEU A 268 5.74 -15.52 -0.14
N THR A 269 5.08 -15.54 1.01
CA THR A 269 4.41 -16.72 1.54
C THR A 269 2.90 -16.57 1.34
N LEU A 270 2.32 -17.49 0.59
CA LEU A 270 0.88 -17.61 0.42
C LEU A 270 0.38 -18.65 1.44
N VAL A 271 -0.66 -18.31 2.20
CA VAL A 271 -1.21 -19.17 3.24
C VAL A 271 -2.66 -19.49 2.88
N ASN A 272 -3.01 -20.78 2.88
CA ASN A 272 -4.35 -21.25 2.58
C ASN A 272 -4.86 -20.70 1.23
N VAL A 273 -4.14 -21.04 0.16
CA VAL A 273 -4.43 -20.55 -1.20
C VAL A 273 -5.86 -20.87 -1.61
N THR A 274 -6.56 -19.92 -2.19
CA THR A 274 -7.95 -20.04 -2.59
C THR A 274 -8.09 -20.24 -4.10
N SER A 275 -9.16 -20.92 -4.54
CA SER A 275 -9.50 -21.08 -5.96
C SER A 275 -9.72 -19.75 -6.69
N GLU A 276 -10.12 -18.71 -5.96
CA GLU A 276 -10.37 -17.37 -6.53
C GLU A 276 -9.08 -16.68 -7.04
N ASP A 277 -7.92 -17.16 -6.63
CA ASP A 277 -6.61 -16.65 -7.09
C ASP A 277 -6.07 -17.42 -8.31
N ASN A 278 -6.82 -18.39 -8.82
CA ASN A 278 -6.41 -19.11 -10.04
C ASN A 278 -6.25 -18.15 -11.22
N GLY A 279 -5.10 -18.24 -11.90
CA GLY A 279 -4.74 -17.32 -12.99
C GLY A 279 -4.20 -15.97 -12.54
N PHE A 280 -4.05 -15.71 -11.24
CA PHE A 280 -3.44 -14.48 -10.74
C PHE A 280 -1.98 -14.38 -11.15
N THR A 281 -1.54 -13.16 -11.51
CA THR A 281 -0.14 -12.89 -11.82
C THR A 281 0.53 -12.20 -10.63
N LEU A 282 1.43 -12.91 -9.97
CA LEU A 282 2.28 -12.37 -8.93
C LEU A 282 3.43 -11.62 -9.58
N THR A 283 3.61 -10.35 -9.27
CA THR A 283 4.68 -9.53 -9.86
C THR A 283 5.67 -9.10 -8.80
N CYS A 284 6.93 -9.46 -8.99
CA CYS A 284 8.03 -8.92 -8.21
C CYS A 284 8.66 -7.76 -8.94
N ILE A 285 8.97 -6.70 -8.22
CA ILE A 285 9.66 -5.51 -8.71
C ILE A 285 11.00 -5.35 -8.01
N ALA A 286 12.00 -4.92 -8.76
CA ALA A 286 13.28 -4.48 -8.24
C ALA A 286 13.55 -3.06 -8.74
N GLU A 287 13.87 -2.16 -7.85
CA GLU A 287 14.03 -0.74 -8.18
C GLU A 287 15.30 -0.17 -7.55
N ASN A 288 16.07 0.54 -8.35
CA ASN A 288 17.22 1.34 -7.92
C ASN A 288 17.13 2.74 -8.55
N VAL A 289 18.14 3.58 -8.30
CA VAL A 289 18.17 4.97 -8.80
C VAL A 289 18.23 5.07 -10.34
N VAL A 290 18.58 3.99 -11.03
CA VAL A 290 18.67 3.98 -12.51
C VAL A 290 17.33 3.64 -13.12
N GLY A 291 16.53 2.83 -12.44
CA GLY A 291 15.20 2.45 -12.89
C GLY A 291 14.65 1.20 -12.21
N MET A 292 13.63 0.63 -12.82
CA MET A 292 12.87 -0.51 -12.30
C MET A 292 12.86 -1.66 -13.30
N SER A 293 12.98 -2.86 -12.77
CA SER A 293 12.76 -4.12 -13.48
C SER A 293 11.69 -4.94 -12.78
N ASN A 294 10.99 -5.79 -13.52
CA ASN A 294 9.97 -6.66 -12.95
C ASN A 294 10.08 -8.09 -13.49
N ALA A 295 9.57 -9.04 -12.71
CA ALA A 295 9.38 -10.42 -13.11
C ALA A 295 8.05 -10.92 -12.60
N SER A 296 7.32 -11.68 -13.44
CA SER A 296 5.99 -12.16 -13.12
C SER A 296 5.97 -13.67 -12.99
N VAL A 297 5.15 -14.17 -12.07
CA VAL A 297 4.90 -15.59 -11.82
C VAL A 297 3.41 -15.84 -11.98
N ALA A 298 3.04 -16.75 -12.86
CA ALA A 298 1.65 -17.17 -13.03
C ALA A 298 1.28 -18.16 -11.92
N LEU A 299 0.21 -17.86 -11.17
CA LEU A 299 -0.33 -18.72 -10.13
C LEU A 299 -1.43 -19.60 -10.72
N THR A 300 -1.25 -20.90 -10.63
CA THR A 300 -2.27 -21.89 -10.99
C THR A 300 -2.74 -22.60 -9.73
N VAL A 301 -4.03 -22.50 -9.44
CA VAL A 301 -4.63 -23.16 -8.28
C VAL A 301 -5.43 -24.37 -8.73
N HIS A 302 -5.06 -25.56 -8.26
CA HIS A 302 -5.79 -26.78 -8.50
C HIS A 302 -6.81 -27.02 -7.39
N TYR A 303 -8.07 -27.29 -7.77
CA TYR A 303 -9.16 -27.52 -6.81
C TYR A 303 -10.20 -28.51 -7.36
N PRO A 304 -10.95 -29.20 -6.45
CA PRO A 304 -11.99 -30.14 -6.85
C PRO A 304 -13.16 -29.41 -7.54
N PRO A 305 -13.97 -30.13 -8.33
CA PRO A 305 -15.15 -29.56 -8.97
C PRO A 305 -16.15 -29.00 -7.96
N ARG A 306 -16.86 -27.94 -8.38
CA ARG A 306 -18.01 -27.35 -7.68
C ARG A 306 -19.13 -27.08 -8.69
N VAL A 307 -20.32 -27.52 -8.39
CA VAL A 307 -21.49 -27.10 -9.15
C VAL A 307 -21.88 -25.72 -8.61
N VAL A 308 -21.73 -24.71 -9.45
CA VAL A 308 -22.02 -23.31 -9.08
C VAL A 308 -23.50 -23.02 -9.19
N SER A 309 -24.11 -23.45 -10.29
CA SER A 309 -25.55 -23.38 -10.49
C SER A 309 -26.04 -24.62 -11.23
N LEU A 310 -27.26 -25.03 -10.93
CA LEU A 310 -28.04 -26.05 -11.63
C LEU A 310 -29.49 -25.60 -11.54
N GLU A 311 -30.08 -25.21 -12.67
CA GLU A 311 -31.37 -24.54 -12.69
C GLU A 311 -32.46 -25.43 -13.29
N GLU A 312 -33.65 -25.31 -12.72
CA GLU A 312 -34.82 -26.08 -13.22
C GLU A 312 -35.16 -25.64 -14.63
N PRO A 313 -35.69 -26.58 -15.48
CA PRO A 313 -35.99 -26.27 -16.86
C PRO A 313 -37.12 -25.24 -16.96
N GLU A 314 -36.85 -24.15 -17.66
CA GLU A 314 -37.87 -23.19 -18.03
C GLU A 314 -38.79 -23.82 -19.12
N LEU A 315 -40.12 -23.53 -19.04
CA LEU A 315 -41.12 -23.97 -19.99
C LEU A 315 -41.03 -23.15 -21.29
N ARG A 316 -40.05 -23.46 -22.13
CA ARG A 316 -39.85 -22.88 -23.47
C ARG A 316 -40.06 -23.95 -24.57
N LEU A 317 -39.94 -23.54 -25.84
CA LEU A 317 -40.03 -24.48 -26.99
C LEU A 317 -38.93 -25.55 -26.96
N GLU A 318 -37.77 -25.22 -26.50
CA GLU A 318 -36.66 -26.13 -26.16
C GLU A 318 -36.43 -26.03 -24.66
N HIS A 319 -36.50 -27.15 -23.95
CA HIS A 319 -36.30 -27.19 -22.52
C HIS A 319 -34.83 -27.46 -22.21
N CYS A 320 -34.28 -26.70 -21.31
CA CYS A 320 -32.89 -26.76 -20.91
C CYS A 320 -32.79 -26.85 -19.40
N ILE A 321 -31.99 -27.76 -18.89
CA ILE A 321 -31.45 -27.72 -17.52
C ILE A 321 -30.11 -27.03 -17.61
N GLU A 322 -30.07 -25.76 -17.22
CA GLU A 322 -28.84 -24.95 -17.24
C GLU A 322 -27.92 -25.33 -16.10
N PHE A 323 -26.63 -25.34 -16.37
CA PHE A 323 -25.62 -25.62 -15.35
C PHE A 323 -24.34 -24.80 -15.54
N VAL A 324 -23.72 -24.51 -14.43
CA VAL A 324 -22.35 -23.92 -14.34
C VAL A 324 -21.55 -24.76 -13.37
N VAL A 325 -20.38 -25.23 -13.81
CA VAL A 325 -19.44 -26.01 -13.01
C VAL A 325 -18.07 -25.38 -13.07
N ARG A 326 -17.40 -25.23 -11.95
CA ARG A 326 -16.00 -24.80 -11.87
C ARG A 326 -15.14 -25.93 -11.32
N GLY A 327 -13.92 -26.04 -11.81
CA GLY A 327 -12.92 -26.97 -11.29
C GLY A 327 -11.63 -26.89 -12.07
N ASN A 328 -10.50 -27.01 -11.38
CA ASN A 328 -9.18 -26.99 -12.03
C ASN A 328 -8.31 -28.15 -11.51
N PRO A 329 -7.92 -29.11 -12.38
CA PRO A 329 -8.20 -29.20 -13.81
C PRO A 329 -9.69 -29.29 -14.14
N PRO A 330 -10.09 -28.89 -15.38
CA PRO A 330 -11.48 -28.92 -15.81
C PRO A 330 -12.11 -30.31 -15.61
N PRO A 331 -13.32 -30.38 -15.02
CA PRO A 331 -13.96 -31.67 -14.73
C PRO A 331 -14.60 -32.31 -15.96
N THR A 332 -14.69 -33.63 -15.94
CA THR A 332 -15.59 -34.39 -16.80
C THR A 332 -17.01 -34.38 -16.24
N LEU A 333 -18.01 -34.24 -17.10
CA LEU A 333 -19.40 -34.11 -16.72
C LEU A 333 -20.15 -35.38 -17.09
N HIS A 334 -20.99 -35.90 -16.19
CA HIS A 334 -21.85 -37.03 -16.39
C HIS A 334 -23.25 -36.76 -15.82
N TRP A 335 -24.25 -37.26 -16.47
CA TRP A 335 -25.64 -37.11 -16.05
C TRP A 335 -26.30 -38.42 -15.64
N LEU A 336 -27.12 -38.38 -14.60
CA LEU A 336 -28.00 -39.43 -14.21
C LEU A 336 -29.47 -38.95 -14.34
N HIS A 337 -30.36 -39.80 -14.77
CA HIS A 337 -31.79 -39.61 -14.68
C HIS A 337 -32.38 -40.68 -13.74
N ASN A 338 -33.05 -40.27 -12.68
CA ASN A 338 -33.58 -41.16 -11.65
C ASN A 338 -32.55 -42.17 -11.13
N GLY A 339 -31.32 -41.75 -10.97
CA GLY A 339 -30.20 -42.57 -10.49
C GLY A 339 -29.55 -43.49 -11.54
N GLN A 340 -30.03 -43.52 -12.76
CA GLN A 340 -29.46 -44.29 -13.86
C GLN A 340 -28.68 -43.41 -14.84
N PRO A 341 -27.57 -43.90 -15.39
CA PRO A 341 -26.80 -43.14 -16.37
C PRO A 341 -27.65 -42.67 -17.54
N LEU A 342 -27.66 -41.36 -17.78
CA LEU A 342 -28.36 -40.76 -18.89
C LEU A 342 -27.62 -41.08 -20.19
N ARG A 343 -28.36 -41.67 -21.18
CA ARG A 343 -27.83 -41.90 -22.53
C ARG A 343 -28.28 -40.76 -23.44
N GLU A 344 -27.31 -40.09 -24.03
CA GLU A 344 -27.61 -39.05 -25.00
C GLU A 344 -28.25 -39.63 -26.24
N SER A 345 -29.16 -38.85 -26.81
CA SER A 345 -29.92 -39.20 -28.01
C SER A 345 -30.24 -37.96 -28.83
N LYS A 346 -30.90 -38.09 -29.95
CA LYS A 346 -31.39 -36.92 -30.73
C LYS A 346 -32.41 -36.05 -29.98
N ILE A 347 -32.98 -36.57 -28.89
CA ILE A 347 -34.00 -35.88 -28.09
C ILE A 347 -33.38 -35.26 -26.85
N ILE A 348 -32.34 -35.87 -26.27
CA ILE A 348 -31.68 -35.43 -25.04
C ILE A 348 -30.19 -35.47 -25.28
N HIS A 349 -29.53 -34.32 -25.18
CA HIS A 349 -28.07 -34.20 -25.34
C HIS A 349 -27.54 -33.03 -24.55
N VAL A 350 -26.24 -33.06 -24.25
CA VAL A 350 -25.55 -32.03 -23.51
C VAL A 350 -24.82 -31.11 -24.48
N GLU A 351 -25.06 -29.81 -24.36
CA GLU A 351 -24.26 -28.79 -25.03
C GLU A 351 -23.64 -27.91 -23.97
N TYR A 352 -22.32 -27.78 -23.97
CA TYR A 352 -21.65 -26.91 -23.06
C TYR A 352 -20.39 -26.32 -23.68
N TYR A 353 -20.03 -25.17 -23.15
CA TYR A 353 -18.83 -24.43 -23.48
C TYR A 353 -17.88 -24.48 -22.27
N GLN A 354 -16.61 -24.65 -22.54
CA GLN A 354 -15.56 -24.64 -21.50
C GLN A 354 -14.61 -23.52 -21.76
N GLU A 355 -14.49 -22.64 -20.79
CA GLU A 355 -13.51 -21.55 -20.76
C GLU A 355 -12.67 -21.64 -19.48
N GLY A 356 -11.38 -22.00 -19.66
CA GLY A 356 -10.48 -22.19 -18.53
C GLY A 356 -11.01 -23.24 -17.54
N GLU A 357 -11.36 -22.79 -16.34
CA GLU A 357 -11.85 -23.62 -15.23
C GLU A 357 -13.37 -23.71 -15.14
N VAL A 358 -14.09 -22.96 -15.98
CA VAL A 358 -15.56 -22.89 -15.99
C VAL A 358 -16.12 -23.72 -17.16
N SER A 359 -17.09 -24.57 -16.87
CA SER A 359 -17.89 -25.26 -17.84
C SER A 359 -19.34 -24.85 -17.62
N GLU A 360 -19.94 -24.22 -18.61
CA GLU A 360 -21.37 -23.83 -18.58
C GLU A 360 -22.11 -24.35 -19.79
N GLY A 361 -23.34 -24.68 -19.61
CA GLY A 361 -24.14 -25.23 -20.69
C GLY A 361 -25.49 -25.74 -20.25
N CYS A 362 -25.99 -26.64 -21.04
CA CYS A 362 -27.38 -27.03 -21.05
C CYS A 362 -27.51 -28.54 -21.29
N LEU A 363 -28.28 -29.22 -20.47
CA LEU A 363 -28.88 -30.50 -20.86
C LEU A 363 -30.19 -30.20 -21.62
N LEU A 364 -30.12 -30.33 -22.93
CA LEU A 364 -31.17 -29.95 -23.86
C LEU A 364 -32.18 -31.11 -24.07
N PHE A 365 -33.46 -30.74 -24.10
CA PHE A 365 -34.58 -31.64 -24.37
C PHE A 365 -35.39 -31.14 -25.57
N ASN A 366 -35.37 -31.88 -26.63
CA ASN A 366 -36.17 -31.59 -27.81
C ASN A 366 -37.53 -32.32 -27.72
N LYS A 367 -38.63 -31.57 -27.53
CA LYS A 367 -39.97 -32.05 -27.34
C LYS A 367 -40.12 -33.10 -26.22
N PRO A 368 -39.75 -32.75 -24.97
CA PRO A 368 -39.87 -33.68 -23.86
C PRO A 368 -41.32 -34.07 -23.60
N THR A 369 -41.51 -35.24 -23.00
CA THR A 369 -42.79 -35.78 -22.57
C THR A 369 -42.81 -35.95 -21.04
N HIS A 370 -43.95 -36.36 -20.47
CA HIS A 370 -44.05 -36.69 -19.05
C HIS A 370 -43.08 -37.80 -18.60
N TYR A 371 -42.66 -38.69 -19.52
CA TYR A 371 -41.62 -39.70 -19.22
C TYR A 371 -40.23 -39.13 -18.97
N ASN A 372 -40.03 -37.87 -19.32
CA ASN A 372 -38.78 -37.17 -19.02
C ASN A 372 -38.82 -36.49 -17.65
N ASN A 373 -39.96 -36.46 -16.98
CA ASN A 373 -40.01 -35.93 -15.59
C ASN A 373 -39.18 -36.82 -14.65
N GLY A 374 -38.56 -36.20 -13.65
CA GLY A 374 -37.81 -36.93 -12.66
C GLY A 374 -36.57 -36.19 -12.18
N ASN A 375 -35.75 -36.88 -11.42
CA ASN A 375 -34.54 -36.31 -10.84
C ASN A 375 -33.38 -36.41 -11.81
N TYR A 376 -32.75 -35.28 -12.10
CA TYR A 376 -31.54 -35.17 -12.89
C TYR A 376 -30.39 -34.83 -12.00
N THR A 377 -29.33 -35.66 -12.02
CA THR A 377 -28.12 -35.46 -11.22
C THR A 377 -26.96 -35.18 -12.15
N LEU A 378 -26.35 -34.01 -12.01
CA LEU A 378 -25.10 -33.67 -12.64
C LEU A 378 -23.94 -34.13 -11.73
N ILE A 379 -23.01 -34.89 -12.28
CA ILE A 379 -21.79 -35.35 -11.63
C ILE A 379 -20.63 -34.75 -12.36
N ALA A 380 -19.81 -33.95 -11.66
CA ALA A 380 -18.59 -33.36 -12.14
C ALA A 380 -17.39 -34.00 -11.44
N LYS A 381 -16.42 -34.49 -12.20
CA LYS A 381 -15.24 -35.19 -11.65
C LYS A 381 -13.94 -34.71 -12.26
N ASN A 382 -12.94 -34.43 -11.41
CA ASN A 382 -11.55 -34.24 -11.80
C ASN A 382 -10.62 -35.09 -10.90
N PRO A 383 -9.28 -35.06 -11.10
CA PRO A 383 -8.35 -35.86 -10.26
C PRO A 383 -8.39 -35.52 -8.76
N LEU A 384 -8.93 -34.37 -8.36
CA LEU A 384 -8.93 -33.88 -6.99
C LEU A 384 -10.24 -34.21 -6.26
N GLY A 385 -11.30 -34.54 -6.98
CA GLY A 385 -12.58 -34.87 -6.35
C GLY A 385 -13.73 -34.99 -7.29
N THR A 386 -14.91 -35.15 -6.69
CA THR A 386 -16.20 -35.29 -7.39
C THR A 386 -17.22 -34.40 -6.68
N ALA A 387 -17.97 -33.63 -7.44
CA ALA A 387 -19.15 -32.91 -6.99
C ALA A 387 -20.40 -33.44 -7.71
N ASN A 388 -21.54 -33.42 -7.03
CA ASN A 388 -22.81 -33.72 -7.63
C ASN A 388 -23.90 -32.78 -7.10
N GLN A 389 -24.89 -32.56 -7.93
CA GLN A 389 -26.11 -31.84 -7.55
C GLN A 389 -27.28 -32.42 -8.33
N THR A 390 -28.44 -32.49 -7.67
CA THR A 390 -29.66 -33.07 -8.21
C THR A 390 -30.76 -32.03 -8.21
N ILE A 391 -31.49 -31.95 -9.32
CA ILE A 391 -32.73 -31.17 -9.42
C ILE A 391 -33.86 -32.02 -9.95
N ASN A 392 -35.11 -31.59 -9.75
CA ASN A 392 -36.28 -32.21 -10.31
C ASN A 392 -36.67 -31.54 -11.63
N GLY A 393 -36.53 -32.26 -12.74
CA GLY A 393 -36.96 -31.78 -14.04
C GLY A 393 -38.46 -32.08 -14.24
N HIS A 394 -39.27 -31.05 -14.38
CA HIS A 394 -40.71 -31.18 -14.68
C HIS A 394 -41.00 -30.50 -16.02
N PHE A 395 -41.32 -31.31 -17.03
CA PHE A 395 -41.48 -30.84 -18.42
C PHE A 395 -42.95 -30.78 -18.83
N LEU A 396 -43.73 -31.81 -18.50
CA LEU A 396 -45.15 -31.89 -18.80
C LEU A 396 -45.92 -32.49 -17.64
N LYS A 397 -47.17 -32.05 -17.45
CA LYS A 397 -48.09 -32.68 -16.51
C LYS A 397 -48.37 -34.11 -16.93
N GLU A 398 -48.48 -35.00 -15.97
CA GLU A 398 -48.92 -36.35 -16.23
C GLU A 398 -50.36 -36.32 -16.82
N PRO A 399 -50.63 -37.13 -17.81
CA PRO A 399 -51.89 -37.04 -18.54
C PRO A 399 -53.14 -37.44 -17.70
N PHE A 400 -52.92 -38.16 -16.60
CA PHE A 400 -53.98 -38.55 -15.64
C PHE A 400 -53.30 -38.84 -14.27
N PRO A 401 -53.99 -38.58 -13.11
CA PRO A 401 -53.54 -38.99 -11.81
C PRO A 401 -53.58 -40.50 -11.62
#